data_18ac43d32f1cfd6a3738e8e5e9e03fde
#
_entry.id   18ac43d32f1cfd6a3738e8e5e9e03fde
#
_cell.length_a   1.000
_cell.length_b   1.000
_cell.length_c   1.000
_cell.angle_alpha   90.00
_cell.angle_beta   90.00
_cell.angle_gamma   90.00
#
_symmetry.space_group_name_H-M   'P 1'
#
loop_
_entity.id
_entity.type
_entity.pdbx_description
1 polymer ?
#
loop_
_entity_poly.entity_id
_entity_poly.type
_entity_poly.pdbx_seq_one_letter_code
_entity_poly.pdbx_strand_id
1 'polypeptide(L)'
;MTGIKAPGAPRGSVQAMKAADIMVKDVVSVGPEASVKEAAALMLERRISGLPVVDGGGRILGVVSEGDLIRRPEIGTDQAKASWLHFFLSDEQRARDFVKSHGRKVREVMTQPAIGVPSDAPLTEVVRLMERHRVKRLPVVERGRLAGLVTRADLLRALVARQAQAPVAASDQELRVRIESILRSEDWAASAVVHAQVENGVALLWGTVESEEQREALLVAVRGVPGVKDVQPHLGRVLPG
;
A
#
# COMPACT_ATOMS: atom_id res chain seq x y z
N MET A 1 -38.75 10.30 12.07
CA MET A 1 -37.48 9.59 12.35
C MET A 1 -37.45 8.34 11.49
N THR A 2 -36.91 8.46 10.32
CA THR A 2 -36.83 7.35 9.35
C THR A 2 -35.34 6.98 9.21
N GLY A 3 -35.00 5.84 9.82
CA GLY A 3 -33.60 5.33 9.80
C GLY A 3 -33.20 4.87 8.41
N ILE A 4 -32.18 5.47 7.85
CA ILE A 4 -31.53 5.06 6.62
C ILE A 4 -30.68 3.83 6.98
N LYS A 5 -31.16 2.66 6.55
CA LYS A 5 -30.46 1.38 6.67
C LYS A 5 -29.28 1.39 5.68
N ALA A 6 -28.07 1.29 6.20
CA ALA A 6 -26.87 1.17 5.39
C ALA A 6 -26.98 -0.02 4.41
N PRO A 7 -26.53 0.12 3.14
CA PRO A 7 -26.56 -0.99 2.18
C PRO A 7 -25.64 -2.11 2.67
N GLY A 8 -26.19 -3.33 2.73
CA GLY A 8 -25.47 -4.53 3.15
C GLY A 8 -24.34 -4.85 2.20
N ALA A 9 -23.17 -5.13 2.75
CA ALA A 9 -22.00 -5.58 2.00
C ALA A 9 -22.35 -6.83 1.15
N PRO A 10 -21.83 -6.95 -0.08
CA PRO A 10 -22.11 -8.09 -0.95
C PRO A 10 -21.59 -9.38 -0.29
N ARG A 11 -22.48 -10.36 -0.10
CA ARG A 11 -22.15 -11.69 0.39
C ARG A 11 -21.38 -12.42 -0.71
N GLY A 12 -20.11 -12.52 -0.55
CA GLY A 12 -19.13 -13.11 -1.46
C GLY A 12 -17.76 -12.45 -1.26
N SER A 13 -17.51 -11.90 -0.06
CA SER A 13 -16.26 -11.25 0.27
C SER A 13 -15.11 -12.27 0.24
N VAL A 14 -14.28 -12.20 -0.77
CA VAL A 14 -12.90 -12.63 -0.65
C VAL A 14 -12.40 -12.04 0.65
N GLN A 15 -12.09 -12.90 1.63
CA GLN A 15 -11.65 -12.46 2.95
C GLN A 15 -10.52 -11.46 2.79
N ALA A 16 -10.75 -10.22 3.23
CA ALA A 16 -9.77 -9.15 3.07
C ALA A 16 -8.50 -9.53 3.83
N MET A 17 -7.37 -9.57 3.13
CA MET A 17 -6.08 -9.88 3.75
C MET A 17 -5.72 -8.81 4.78
N LYS A 18 -5.11 -9.24 5.88
CA LYS A 18 -4.70 -8.42 7.01
C LYS A 18 -3.17 -8.29 7.06
N ALA A 19 -2.67 -7.35 7.83
CA ALA A 19 -1.24 -7.18 8.06
C ALA A 19 -0.58 -8.48 8.56
N ALA A 20 -1.23 -9.22 9.47
CA ALA A 20 -0.76 -10.50 9.98
C ALA A 20 -0.53 -11.57 8.91
N ASP A 21 -1.26 -11.52 7.79
CA ASP A 21 -1.19 -12.52 6.72
C ASP A 21 0.09 -12.39 5.88
N ILE A 22 0.69 -11.18 5.87
CA ILE A 22 1.85 -10.87 5.02
C ILE A 22 3.07 -10.36 5.78
N MET A 23 2.94 -10.05 7.09
CA MET A 23 4.03 -9.49 7.87
C MET A 23 5.18 -10.48 8.06
N VAL A 24 6.41 -9.97 8.10
CA VAL A 24 7.57 -10.70 8.61
C VAL A 24 7.54 -10.63 10.13
N LYS A 25 7.62 -11.79 10.80
CA LYS A 25 7.57 -11.89 12.28
C LYS A 25 8.95 -11.75 12.92
N ASP A 26 9.98 -12.35 12.31
CA ASP A 26 11.36 -12.26 12.79
C ASP A 26 11.99 -10.94 12.34
N VAL A 27 11.59 -9.86 13.01
CA VAL A 27 11.99 -8.51 12.64
C VAL A 27 13.35 -8.18 13.21
N VAL A 28 14.32 -7.89 12.33
CA VAL A 28 15.59 -7.30 12.73
C VAL A 28 15.33 -5.87 13.22
N SER A 29 15.70 -5.58 14.46
CA SER A 29 15.49 -4.28 15.11
C SER A 29 16.79 -3.80 15.76
N VAL A 30 16.80 -2.55 16.20
CA VAL A 30 17.95 -1.92 16.85
C VAL A 30 17.50 -1.17 18.11
N GLY A 31 18.38 -1.08 19.10
CA GLY A 31 18.12 -0.28 20.30
C GLY A 31 18.38 1.21 20.06
N PRO A 32 17.76 2.11 20.86
CA PRO A 32 17.92 3.56 20.73
C PRO A 32 19.36 4.05 21.02
N GLU A 33 20.11 3.33 21.85
CA GLU A 33 21.48 3.67 22.24
C GLU A 33 22.55 3.14 21.26
N ALA A 34 22.17 2.28 20.30
CA ALA A 34 23.09 1.82 19.27
C ALA A 34 23.62 3.01 18.45
N SER A 35 24.83 2.88 17.95
CA SER A 35 25.42 3.89 17.08
C SER A 35 24.81 3.84 15.68
N VAL A 36 24.86 4.97 14.98
CA VAL A 36 24.47 5.08 13.58
C VAL A 36 25.26 4.11 12.70
N LYS A 37 26.54 3.88 13.03
CA LYS A 37 27.40 2.92 12.30
C LYS A 37 26.93 1.47 12.48
N GLU A 38 26.56 1.07 13.69
CA GLU A 38 26.00 -0.26 13.97
C GLU A 38 24.69 -0.48 13.23
N ALA A 39 23.79 0.52 13.24
CA ALA A 39 22.55 0.45 12.49
C ALA A 39 22.78 0.32 10.96
N ALA A 40 23.72 1.10 10.41
CA ALA A 40 24.10 1.02 9.01
C ALA A 40 24.72 -0.33 8.66
N ALA A 41 25.64 -0.85 9.47
CA ALA A 41 26.26 -2.15 9.29
C ALA A 41 25.22 -3.28 9.30
N LEU A 42 24.27 -3.23 10.23
CA LEU A 42 23.18 -4.19 10.34
C LEU A 42 22.26 -4.16 9.11
N MET A 43 21.94 -2.95 8.60
CA MET A 43 21.17 -2.81 7.37
C MET A 43 21.89 -3.45 6.16
N LEU A 44 23.19 -3.23 6.03
CA LEU A 44 24.00 -3.80 4.94
C LEU A 44 24.12 -5.32 5.06
N GLU A 45 24.45 -5.83 6.26
CA GLU A 45 24.56 -7.27 6.52
C GLU A 45 23.26 -8.01 6.18
N ARG A 46 22.12 -7.47 6.62
CA ARG A 46 20.81 -8.07 6.44
C ARG A 46 20.14 -7.70 5.12
N ARG A 47 20.77 -6.84 4.30
CA ARG A 47 20.23 -6.33 3.03
C ARG A 47 18.85 -5.70 3.19
N ILE A 48 18.67 -4.90 4.22
CA ILE A 48 17.44 -4.19 4.54
C ILE A 48 17.68 -2.68 4.58
N SER A 49 16.72 -1.88 4.21
CA SER A 49 16.83 -0.43 4.08
C SER A 49 16.21 0.33 5.27
N GLY A 50 16.09 -0.32 6.42
CA GLY A 50 15.67 0.32 7.68
C GLY A 50 15.23 -0.66 8.74
N LEU A 51 15.29 -0.20 9.96
CA LEU A 51 15.13 -0.97 11.19
C LEU A 51 14.08 -0.30 12.09
N PRO A 52 13.13 -1.06 12.66
CA PRO A 52 12.41 -0.62 13.84
C PRO A 52 13.38 -0.38 14.99
N VAL A 53 13.13 0.69 15.76
CA VAL A 53 13.87 0.99 16.99
C VAL A 53 13.03 0.59 18.18
N VAL A 54 13.54 -0.31 19.00
CA VAL A 54 12.82 -0.87 20.13
C VAL A 54 13.61 -0.69 21.46
N ASP A 55 12.89 -0.55 22.55
CA ASP A 55 13.52 -0.58 23.88
C ASP A 55 13.82 -2.02 24.35
N GLY A 56 14.45 -2.16 25.52
CA GLY A 56 14.76 -3.46 26.12
C GLY A 56 13.54 -4.34 26.43
N GLY A 57 12.33 -3.78 26.42
CA GLY A 57 11.07 -4.49 26.59
C GLY A 57 10.37 -4.84 25.27
N GLY A 58 10.99 -4.52 24.12
CA GLY A 58 10.42 -4.75 22.79
C GLY A 58 9.35 -3.72 22.38
N ARG A 59 9.20 -2.60 23.10
CA ARG A 59 8.28 -1.51 22.71
C ARG A 59 8.89 -0.73 21.58
N ILE A 60 8.05 -0.43 20.57
CA ILE A 60 8.47 0.37 19.43
C ILE A 60 8.61 1.85 19.82
N LEU A 61 9.77 2.43 19.57
CA LEU A 61 10.10 3.84 19.82
C LEU A 61 10.07 4.66 18.53
N GLY A 62 10.59 4.11 17.45
CA GLY A 62 10.74 4.79 16.18
C GLY A 62 11.14 3.85 15.06
N VAL A 63 11.52 4.43 13.93
CA VAL A 63 12.10 3.71 12.79
C VAL A 63 13.31 4.49 12.30
N VAL A 64 14.42 3.80 12.02
CA VAL A 64 15.58 4.36 11.34
C VAL A 64 15.72 3.72 9.96
N SER A 65 15.96 4.52 8.93
CA SER A 65 16.07 4.09 7.54
C SER A 65 17.34 4.62 6.88
N GLU A 66 17.66 4.08 5.70
CA GLU A 66 18.75 4.62 4.85
C GLU A 66 18.60 6.14 4.66
N GLY A 67 17.36 6.63 4.43
CA GLY A 67 17.09 8.06 4.25
C GLY A 67 17.50 8.93 5.45
N ASP A 68 17.48 8.37 6.67
CA ASP A 68 17.95 9.04 7.87
C ASP A 68 19.48 9.00 8.00
N LEU A 69 20.15 8.02 7.37
CA LEU A 69 21.57 7.75 7.51
C LEU A 69 22.46 8.24 6.35
N ILE A 70 21.88 8.57 5.18
CA ILE A 70 22.66 8.98 4.01
C ILE A 70 23.08 10.45 4.01
N ARG A 71 22.51 11.29 4.88
CA ARG A 71 22.88 12.72 5.00
C ARG A 71 23.84 12.89 6.14
N ARG A 72 25.14 12.73 5.86
CA ARG A 72 26.17 12.66 6.90
C ARG A 72 27.41 13.48 6.51
N PRO A 73 27.96 14.30 7.45
CA PRO A 73 29.22 15.00 7.21
C PRO A 73 30.38 14.04 6.99
N GLU A 74 30.36 12.84 7.59
CA GLU A 74 31.42 11.84 7.47
C GLU A 74 31.63 11.35 6.02
N ILE A 75 30.62 11.51 5.15
CA ILE A 75 30.67 11.15 3.73
C ILE A 75 30.37 12.35 2.82
N GLY A 76 30.34 13.58 3.37
CA GLY A 76 30.17 14.81 2.61
C GLY A 76 28.77 15.01 2.01
N THR A 77 27.74 14.36 2.54
CA THR A 77 26.36 14.40 2.00
C THR A 77 25.38 15.21 2.86
N ASP A 78 25.86 15.88 3.89
CA ASP A 78 25.08 16.70 4.82
C ASP A 78 24.44 17.94 4.18
N GLN A 79 25.07 18.48 3.10
CA GLN A 79 24.63 19.68 2.39
C GLN A 79 23.63 19.41 1.24
N ALA A 80 23.04 18.24 1.16
CA ALA A 80 22.17 17.84 0.03
C ALA A 80 20.84 18.62 -0.09
N LYS A 81 20.51 19.52 0.82
CA LYS A 81 19.38 20.46 0.65
C LYS A 81 19.87 21.72 -0.09
N ALA A 82 19.17 22.05 -1.18
CA ALA A 82 19.48 23.28 -1.94
C ALA A 82 19.57 24.49 -0.99
N SER A 83 20.68 25.23 -1.08
CA SER A 83 21.05 26.36 -0.18
C SER A 83 19.95 27.41 -0.03
N TRP A 84 19.12 27.63 -1.08
CA TRP A 84 18.03 28.60 -1.05
C TRP A 84 16.84 28.19 -0.15
N LEU A 85 16.62 26.88 0.08
CA LEU A 85 15.58 26.38 0.99
C LEU A 85 15.92 26.70 2.46
N HIS A 86 17.19 26.89 2.81
CA HIS A 86 17.60 27.26 4.17
C HIS A 86 17.04 28.61 4.63
N PHE A 87 16.78 29.53 3.71
CA PHE A 87 16.20 30.85 4.04
C PHE A 87 14.74 30.78 4.50
N PHE A 88 14.02 29.70 4.17
CA PHE A 88 12.62 29.49 4.55
C PHE A 88 12.43 28.57 5.76
N LEU A 89 13.50 28.00 6.30
CA LEU A 89 13.42 27.11 7.47
C LEU A 89 13.52 27.93 8.76
N SER A 90 12.68 27.62 9.74
CA SER A 90 12.83 28.17 11.10
C SER A 90 14.12 27.64 11.77
N ASP A 91 14.61 28.39 12.78
CA ASP A 91 15.79 27.98 13.57
C ASP A 91 15.59 26.58 14.19
N GLU A 92 14.37 26.27 14.63
CA GLU A 92 14.01 24.98 15.17
C GLU A 92 14.12 23.85 14.12
N GLN A 93 13.70 24.11 12.89
CA GLN A 93 13.84 23.14 11.80
C GLN A 93 15.31 22.92 11.43
N ARG A 94 16.11 23.98 11.39
CA ARG A 94 17.56 23.92 11.16
C ARG A 94 18.27 23.11 12.26
N ALA A 95 17.93 23.35 13.53
CA ALA A 95 18.48 22.60 14.65
C ALA A 95 18.11 21.12 14.59
N ARG A 96 16.88 20.77 14.26
CA ARG A 96 16.46 19.36 14.06
C ARG A 96 17.19 18.70 12.89
N ASP A 97 17.38 19.38 11.78
CA ASP A 97 18.13 18.88 10.62
C ASP A 97 19.61 18.67 10.98
N PHE A 98 20.19 19.57 11.78
CA PHE A 98 21.55 19.43 12.28
C PHE A 98 21.69 18.19 13.17
N VAL A 99 20.80 17.99 14.14
CA VAL A 99 20.80 16.80 14.99
C VAL A 99 20.67 15.52 14.15
N LYS A 100 19.78 15.51 13.18
CA LYS A 100 19.60 14.36 12.27
C LYS A 100 20.84 14.04 11.45
N SER A 101 21.57 15.05 10.97
CA SER A 101 22.77 14.85 10.14
C SER A 101 24.04 14.56 10.94
N HIS A 102 24.14 15.02 12.21
CA HIS A 102 25.33 14.90 13.05
C HIS A 102 25.16 13.93 14.22
N GLY A 103 23.95 13.49 14.52
CA GLY A 103 23.67 12.56 15.61
C GLY A 103 24.44 11.25 15.47
N ARG A 104 24.96 10.73 16.56
CA ARG A 104 25.78 9.50 16.59
C ARG A 104 25.03 8.28 17.06
N LYS A 105 23.90 8.47 17.73
CA LYS A 105 23.03 7.42 18.27
C LYS A 105 21.74 7.33 17.45
N VAL A 106 21.18 6.14 17.36
CA VAL A 106 19.94 5.87 16.62
C VAL A 106 18.79 6.76 17.10
N ARG A 107 18.64 6.96 18.41
CA ARG A 107 17.60 7.85 18.98
C ARG A 107 17.64 9.30 18.47
N GLU A 108 18.81 9.77 18.07
CA GLU A 108 19.01 11.15 17.62
C GLU A 108 18.59 11.35 16.15
N VAL A 109 18.68 10.26 15.37
CA VAL A 109 18.42 10.29 13.91
C VAL A 109 17.11 9.63 13.51
N MET A 110 16.58 8.72 14.32
CA MET A 110 15.34 7.98 14.02
C MET A 110 14.15 8.91 13.80
N THR A 111 13.18 8.43 13.04
CA THR A 111 11.86 9.07 12.91
C THR A 111 10.95 8.56 14.02
N GLN A 112 10.42 9.47 14.81
CA GLN A 112 9.52 9.19 15.93
C GLN A 112 8.36 10.19 15.98
N PRO A 113 7.15 9.78 16.50
CA PRO A 113 6.82 8.41 16.89
C PRO A 113 6.77 7.47 15.67
N ALA A 114 6.96 6.15 15.92
CA ALA A 114 6.77 5.16 14.89
C ALA A 114 5.31 5.11 14.45
N ILE A 115 5.07 5.18 13.14
CA ILE A 115 3.74 4.91 12.57
C ILE A 115 3.65 3.39 12.41
N GLY A 116 2.69 2.77 13.06
CA GLY A 116 2.47 1.33 13.01
C GLY A 116 1.02 0.98 12.78
N VAL A 117 0.76 -0.29 12.55
CA VAL A 117 -0.59 -0.86 12.37
C VAL A 117 -0.79 -2.04 13.32
N PRO A 118 -2.01 -2.34 13.77
CA PRO A 118 -2.31 -3.59 14.47
C PRO A 118 -2.25 -4.77 13.48
N SER A 119 -2.07 -6.00 14.00
CA SER A 119 -1.95 -7.20 13.17
C SER A 119 -3.21 -7.51 12.36
N ASP A 120 -4.37 -7.12 12.83
CA ASP A 120 -5.67 -7.30 12.17
C ASP A 120 -6.03 -6.17 11.17
N ALA A 121 -5.16 -5.16 11.01
CA ALA A 121 -5.38 -4.08 10.05
C ALA A 121 -5.53 -4.63 8.61
N PRO A 122 -6.56 -4.22 7.86
CA PRO A 122 -6.71 -4.61 6.47
C PRO A 122 -5.58 -4.01 5.61
N LEU A 123 -5.17 -4.69 4.53
CA LEU A 123 -4.08 -4.21 3.67
C LEU A 123 -4.37 -2.85 3.03
N THR A 124 -5.63 -2.49 2.82
CA THR A 124 -6.03 -1.16 2.36
C THR A 124 -5.60 -0.06 3.32
N GLU A 125 -5.70 -0.29 4.63
CA GLU A 125 -5.22 0.64 5.65
C GLU A 125 -3.69 0.70 5.69
N VAL A 126 -3.01 -0.45 5.54
CA VAL A 126 -1.55 -0.51 5.43
C VAL A 126 -1.05 0.35 4.27
N VAL A 127 -1.64 0.19 3.07
CA VAL A 127 -1.29 0.96 1.88
C VAL A 127 -1.57 2.45 2.10
N ARG A 128 -2.76 2.81 2.60
CA ARG A 128 -3.16 4.19 2.89
C ARG A 128 -2.15 4.90 3.81
N LEU A 129 -1.70 4.22 4.88
CA LEU A 129 -0.71 4.80 5.80
C LEU A 129 0.68 4.92 5.16
N MET A 130 1.11 3.93 4.35
CA MET A 130 2.38 4.02 3.63
C MET A 130 2.41 5.21 2.65
N GLU A 131 1.32 5.47 1.95
CA GLU A 131 1.18 6.59 1.01
C GLU A 131 1.08 7.93 1.74
N ARG A 132 0.18 8.04 2.72
CA ARG A 132 -0.03 9.26 3.50
C ARG A 132 1.25 9.77 4.17
N HIS A 133 2.01 8.85 4.75
CA HIS A 133 3.24 9.18 5.47
C HIS A 133 4.51 9.03 4.63
N ARG A 134 4.37 8.66 3.35
CA ARG A 134 5.49 8.45 2.41
C ARG A 134 6.53 7.47 2.93
N VAL A 135 6.09 6.43 3.64
CA VAL A 135 6.96 5.39 4.19
C VAL A 135 6.91 4.10 3.35
N LYS A 136 7.99 3.32 3.38
CA LYS A 136 8.11 2.06 2.62
C LYS A 136 7.85 0.83 3.48
N ARG A 137 7.67 1.02 4.80
CA ARG A 137 7.46 -0.04 5.79
C ARG A 137 6.63 0.46 6.95
N LEU A 138 5.88 -0.43 7.57
CA LEU A 138 5.12 -0.17 8.77
C LEU A 138 5.37 -1.29 9.78
N PRO A 139 5.81 -0.96 11.01
CA PRO A 139 5.79 -1.88 12.11
C PRO A 139 4.37 -2.38 12.39
N VAL A 140 4.23 -3.67 12.62
CA VAL A 140 3.00 -4.26 13.15
C VAL A 140 3.15 -4.30 14.67
N VAL A 141 2.20 -3.68 15.37
CA VAL A 141 2.32 -3.42 16.80
C VAL A 141 1.16 -4.07 17.54
N GLU A 142 1.48 -4.87 18.54
CA GLU A 142 0.49 -5.45 19.46
C GLU A 142 0.82 -5.03 20.90
N ARG A 143 -0.16 -4.45 21.56
CA ARG A 143 0.00 -3.98 22.95
C ARG A 143 1.25 -3.09 23.17
N GLY A 144 1.56 -2.25 22.17
CA GLY A 144 2.72 -1.36 22.18
C GLY A 144 4.06 -2.02 21.86
N ARG A 145 4.10 -3.33 21.58
CA ARG A 145 5.31 -4.08 21.24
C ARG A 145 5.35 -4.39 19.74
N LEU A 146 6.56 -4.51 19.22
CA LEU A 146 6.79 -4.91 17.84
C LEU A 146 6.42 -6.40 17.67
N ALA A 147 5.40 -6.68 16.86
CA ALA A 147 4.92 -8.03 16.54
C ALA A 147 5.37 -8.49 15.14
N GLY A 148 5.65 -7.53 14.25
CA GLY A 148 6.04 -7.81 12.88
C GLY A 148 6.39 -6.55 12.11
N LEU A 149 6.68 -6.72 10.84
CA LEU A 149 6.96 -5.62 9.90
C LEU A 149 6.30 -5.93 8.56
N VAL A 150 5.60 -4.96 7.97
CA VAL A 150 5.09 -5.02 6.60
C VAL A 150 5.83 -4.02 5.75
N THR A 151 6.32 -4.46 4.59
CA THR A 151 6.99 -3.63 3.60
C THR A 151 6.22 -3.61 2.27
N ARG A 152 6.55 -2.68 1.37
CA ARG A 152 6.00 -2.70 -0.01
C ARG A 152 6.31 -4.01 -0.75
N ALA A 153 7.45 -4.63 -0.47
CA ALA A 153 7.81 -5.92 -1.06
C ALA A 153 6.86 -7.04 -0.62
N ASP A 154 6.36 -7.01 0.63
CA ASP A 154 5.42 -8.01 1.13
C ASP A 154 4.05 -7.86 0.46
N LEU A 155 3.60 -6.62 0.20
CA LEU A 155 2.41 -6.35 -0.61
C LEU A 155 2.54 -6.90 -2.04
N LEU A 156 3.71 -6.71 -2.68
CA LEU A 156 3.96 -7.27 -4.00
C LEU A 156 3.99 -8.81 -4.00
N ARG A 157 4.59 -9.44 -2.96
CA ARG A 157 4.56 -10.91 -2.81
C ARG A 157 3.13 -11.42 -2.65
N ALA A 158 2.31 -10.74 -1.86
CA ALA A 158 0.90 -11.08 -1.69
C ALA A 158 0.12 -10.96 -3.00
N LEU A 159 0.39 -9.93 -3.81
CA LEU A 159 -0.21 -9.76 -5.14
C LEU A 159 0.14 -10.94 -6.06
N VAL A 160 1.42 -11.32 -6.16
CA VAL A 160 1.88 -12.45 -6.99
C VAL A 160 1.27 -13.76 -6.51
N ALA A 161 1.27 -14.02 -5.19
CA ALA A 161 0.71 -15.24 -4.61
C ALA A 161 -0.80 -15.38 -4.88
N ARG A 162 -1.52 -14.27 -4.92
CA ARG A 162 -2.96 -14.25 -5.18
C ARG A 162 -3.31 -14.52 -6.66
N GLN A 163 -2.47 -14.06 -7.58
CA GLN A 163 -2.63 -14.37 -9.01
C GLN A 163 -2.42 -15.86 -9.32
N ALA A 164 -1.62 -16.56 -8.52
CA ALA A 164 -1.37 -17.99 -8.66
C ALA A 164 -2.54 -18.88 -8.19
N GLN A 165 -3.50 -18.33 -7.45
CA GLN A 165 -4.72 -19.06 -7.08
C GLN A 165 -5.67 -19.05 -8.27
N ALA A 166 -5.73 -20.19 -8.99
CA ALA A 166 -6.64 -20.39 -10.11
C ALA A 166 -8.08 -20.07 -9.68
N PRO A 167 -8.84 -19.34 -10.48
CA PRO A 167 -10.23 -19.04 -10.17
C PRO A 167 -11.02 -20.34 -10.07
N VAL A 168 -11.83 -20.49 -9.02
CA VAL A 168 -12.84 -21.53 -8.93
C VAL A 168 -13.72 -21.41 -10.17
N ALA A 169 -13.98 -22.54 -10.85
CA ALA A 169 -14.84 -22.58 -12.01
C ALA A 169 -16.19 -21.94 -11.67
N ALA A 170 -16.43 -20.73 -12.18
CA ALA A 170 -17.69 -20.03 -12.02
C ALA A 170 -18.56 -20.29 -13.24
N SER A 171 -19.86 -20.45 -13.04
CA SER A 171 -20.82 -20.54 -14.14
C SER A 171 -20.92 -19.20 -14.90
N ASP A 172 -21.28 -19.24 -16.18
CA ASP A 172 -21.48 -18.04 -16.99
C ASP A 172 -22.47 -17.05 -16.34
N GLN A 173 -23.48 -17.57 -15.65
CA GLN A 173 -24.44 -16.72 -14.92
C GLN A 173 -23.80 -16.03 -13.70
N GLU A 174 -22.94 -16.71 -12.97
CA GLU A 174 -22.20 -16.08 -11.84
C GLU A 174 -21.22 -15.03 -12.34
N LEU A 175 -20.53 -15.29 -13.45
CA LEU A 175 -19.64 -14.34 -14.10
C LEU A 175 -20.41 -13.08 -14.54
N ARG A 176 -21.58 -13.27 -15.16
CA ARG A 176 -22.45 -12.16 -15.57
C ARG A 176 -22.85 -11.30 -14.37
N VAL A 177 -23.30 -11.90 -13.28
CA VAL A 177 -23.71 -11.15 -12.06
C VAL A 177 -22.52 -10.37 -11.48
N ARG A 178 -21.32 -10.94 -11.48
CA ARG A 178 -20.11 -10.25 -11.02
C ARG A 178 -19.75 -9.05 -11.92
N ILE A 179 -19.80 -9.24 -13.23
CA ILE A 179 -19.56 -8.17 -14.22
C ILE A 179 -20.58 -7.04 -14.03
N GLU A 180 -21.86 -7.34 -13.96
CA GLU A 180 -22.92 -6.36 -13.74
C GLU A 180 -22.76 -5.62 -12.39
N SER A 181 -22.27 -6.31 -11.36
CA SER A 181 -21.99 -5.68 -10.05
C SER A 181 -20.85 -4.66 -10.14
N ILE A 182 -19.77 -4.99 -10.87
CA ILE A 182 -18.64 -4.07 -11.11
C ILE A 182 -19.11 -2.85 -11.90
N LEU A 183 -19.83 -3.06 -13.00
CA LEU A 183 -20.33 -1.96 -13.82
C LEU A 183 -21.24 -0.99 -13.05
N ARG A 184 -21.98 -1.49 -12.04
CA ARG A 184 -22.83 -0.65 -11.17
C ARG A 184 -22.09 0.03 -10.03
N SER A 185 -20.96 -0.50 -9.59
CA SER A 185 -20.22 0.03 -8.44
C SER A 185 -19.19 1.10 -8.80
N GLU A 186 -18.83 1.21 -10.06
CA GLU A 186 -17.80 2.14 -10.53
C GLU A 186 -18.42 3.44 -11.04
N ASP A 187 -18.11 4.55 -10.41
CA ASP A 187 -18.64 5.88 -10.74
C ASP A 187 -18.35 6.28 -12.20
N TRP A 188 -17.17 5.92 -12.72
CA TRP A 188 -16.78 6.19 -14.10
C TRP A 188 -17.56 5.36 -15.13
N ALA A 189 -18.23 4.28 -14.71
CA ALA A 189 -19.09 3.47 -15.59
C ALA A 189 -20.55 3.95 -15.60
N ALA A 190 -20.93 4.88 -14.74
CA ALA A 190 -22.33 5.30 -14.56
C ALA A 190 -22.98 5.89 -15.80
N SER A 191 -22.21 6.54 -16.69
CA SER A 191 -22.69 7.10 -17.94
C SER A 191 -22.66 6.11 -19.12
N ALA A 192 -22.00 4.95 -18.95
CA ALA A 192 -21.97 3.92 -19.99
C ALA A 192 -23.25 3.09 -19.98
N VAL A 193 -23.84 2.87 -21.16
CA VAL A 193 -24.96 1.95 -21.34
C VAL A 193 -24.41 0.63 -21.86
N VAL A 194 -24.05 -0.27 -20.93
CA VAL A 194 -23.39 -1.53 -21.27
C VAL A 194 -24.17 -2.73 -20.72
N HIS A 195 -24.39 -3.71 -21.57
CA HIS A 195 -24.94 -5.01 -21.23
C HIS A 195 -23.88 -6.09 -21.40
N ALA A 196 -23.76 -6.97 -20.41
CA ALA A 196 -22.84 -8.10 -20.46
C ALA A 196 -23.59 -9.43 -20.66
N GLN A 197 -23.14 -10.21 -21.64
CA GLN A 197 -23.51 -11.61 -21.82
C GLN A 197 -22.24 -12.45 -21.64
N VAL A 198 -22.39 -13.64 -21.06
CA VAL A 198 -21.24 -14.55 -20.87
C VAL A 198 -21.57 -15.89 -21.47
N GLU A 199 -20.66 -16.43 -22.30
CA GLU A 199 -20.77 -17.73 -22.94
C GLU A 199 -19.43 -18.48 -22.82
N ASN A 200 -19.43 -19.63 -22.16
CA ASN A 200 -18.24 -20.46 -21.94
C ASN A 200 -17.06 -19.71 -21.31
N GLY A 201 -17.37 -18.72 -20.45
CA GLY A 201 -16.39 -17.85 -19.80
C GLY A 201 -15.90 -16.66 -20.66
N VAL A 202 -16.43 -16.49 -21.86
CA VAL A 202 -16.17 -15.30 -22.71
C VAL A 202 -17.25 -14.25 -22.45
N ALA A 203 -16.85 -13.05 -22.06
CA ALA A 203 -17.74 -11.93 -21.82
C ALA A 203 -17.93 -11.10 -23.11
N LEU A 204 -19.16 -11.01 -23.60
CA LEU A 204 -19.55 -10.13 -24.70
C LEU A 204 -20.17 -8.87 -24.12
N LEU A 205 -19.60 -7.71 -24.46
CA LEU A 205 -20.06 -6.41 -23.97
C LEU A 205 -20.73 -5.64 -25.12
N TRP A 206 -22.01 -5.34 -24.96
CA TRP A 206 -22.80 -4.60 -25.95
C TRP A 206 -23.23 -3.25 -25.39
N GLY A 207 -23.16 -2.19 -26.19
CA GLY A 207 -23.68 -0.90 -25.76
C GLY A 207 -22.86 0.28 -26.23
N THR A 208 -22.83 1.35 -25.44
CA THR A 208 -22.18 2.61 -25.80
C THR A 208 -21.36 3.17 -24.63
N VAL A 209 -20.27 3.85 -24.98
CA VAL A 209 -19.37 4.55 -24.08
C VAL A 209 -19.16 5.99 -24.56
N GLU A 210 -18.75 6.88 -23.67
CA GLU A 210 -18.51 8.30 -23.97
C GLU A 210 -17.06 8.55 -24.45
N SER A 211 -16.10 7.73 -23.98
CA SER A 211 -14.70 7.91 -24.35
C SER A 211 -13.96 6.59 -24.55
N GLU A 212 -12.77 6.63 -25.15
CA GLU A 212 -11.92 5.46 -25.33
C GLU A 212 -11.33 5.02 -23.97
N GLU A 213 -11.04 5.95 -23.07
CA GLU A 213 -10.57 5.66 -21.70
C GLU A 213 -11.63 4.87 -20.92
N GLN A 214 -12.92 5.25 -21.07
CA GLN A 214 -14.02 4.52 -20.45
C GLN A 214 -14.15 3.11 -21.05
N ARG A 215 -13.98 2.97 -22.36
CA ARG A 215 -13.96 1.67 -23.05
C ARG A 215 -12.84 0.79 -22.53
N GLU A 216 -11.62 1.33 -22.43
CA GLU A 216 -10.47 0.59 -21.92
C GLU A 216 -10.66 0.18 -20.47
N ALA A 217 -11.16 1.08 -19.61
CA ALA A 217 -11.48 0.80 -18.22
C ALA A 217 -12.50 -0.35 -18.08
N LEU A 218 -13.56 -0.37 -18.91
CA LEU A 218 -14.54 -1.45 -18.95
C LEU A 218 -13.89 -2.79 -19.30
N LEU A 219 -13.04 -2.82 -20.33
CA LEU A 219 -12.34 -4.03 -20.74
C LEU A 219 -11.41 -4.56 -19.63
N VAL A 220 -10.67 -3.66 -18.97
CA VAL A 220 -9.78 -4.02 -17.85
C VAL A 220 -10.59 -4.56 -16.66
N ALA A 221 -11.68 -3.88 -16.30
CA ALA A 221 -12.53 -4.30 -15.20
C ALA A 221 -13.14 -5.69 -15.43
N VAL A 222 -13.65 -5.96 -16.63
CA VAL A 222 -14.27 -7.24 -16.98
C VAL A 222 -13.23 -8.36 -17.09
N ARG A 223 -12.06 -8.11 -17.70
CA ARG A 223 -10.93 -9.07 -17.73
C ARG A 223 -10.44 -9.42 -16.32
N GLY A 224 -10.55 -8.49 -15.38
CA GLY A 224 -10.19 -8.69 -13.98
C GLY A 224 -11.16 -9.60 -13.20
N VAL A 225 -12.31 -9.97 -13.73
CA VAL A 225 -13.29 -10.84 -13.07
C VAL A 225 -12.77 -12.28 -13.07
N PRO A 226 -12.54 -12.89 -11.87
CA PRO A 226 -12.03 -14.25 -11.78
C PRO A 226 -12.97 -15.26 -12.46
N GLY A 227 -12.44 -15.97 -13.46
CA GLY A 227 -13.19 -16.94 -14.27
C GLY A 227 -13.51 -16.45 -15.69
N VAL A 228 -13.40 -15.17 -15.99
CA VAL A 228 -13.48 -14.64 -17.36
C VAL A 228 -12.21 -15.05 -18.11
N LYS A 229 -12.40 -15.70 -19.25
CA LYS A 229 -11.31 -16.19 -20.12
C LYS A 229 -10.94 -15.16 -21.19
N ASP A 230 -11.93 -14.46 -21.71
CA ASP A 230 -11.76 -13.43 -22.75
C ASP A 230 -12.90 -12.42 -22.72
N VAL A 231 -12.69 -11.24 -23.33
CA VAL A 231 -13.69 -10.17 -23.43
C VAL A 231 -13.77 -9.69 -24.86
N GLN A 232 -14.97 -9.76 -25.44
CA GLN A 232 -15.28 -9.30 -26.79
C GLN A 232 -16.16 -8.02 -26.72
N PRO A 233 -15.60 -6.86 -27.04
CA PRO A 233 -16.34 -5.60 -26.99
C PRO A 233 -17.09 -5.34 -28.31
N HIS A 234 -18.39 -5.11 -28.20
CA HIS A 234 -19.27 -4.58 -29.24
C HIS A 234 -19.81 -3.23 -28.74
N LEU A 235 -18.88 -2.30 -28.45
CA LEU A 235 -19.17 -1.00 -27.84
C LEU A 235 -19.05 0.12 -28.87
N GLY A 236 -20.15 0.81 -29.11
CA GLY A 236 -20.16 2.06 -29.87
C GLY A 236 -19.71 3.25 -29.01
N ARG A 237 -19.32 4.34 -29.69
CA ARG A 237 -19.01 5.61 -29.01
C ARG A 237 -20.15 6.61 -29.25
N VAL A 238 -20.67 7.19 -28.18
CA VAL A 238 -21.56 8.36 -28.25
C VAL A 238 -20.69 9.61 -28.30
N LEU A 239 -20.84 10.40 -29.37
CA LEU A 239 -20.19 11.71 -29.41
C LEU A 239 -21.00 12.66 -28.52
N PRO A 240 -20.37 13.44 -27.67
CA PRO A 240 -21.07 14.50 -26.93
C PRO A 240 -21.65 15.48 -27.94
N GLY A 241 -22.96 15.77 -27.82
CA GLY A 241 -23.69 16.72 -28.64
C GLY A 241 -23.27 18.17 -28.33
#